data_382b3bd5220e36abba237d8c27218310
#
_entry.id   382b3bd5220e36abba237d8c27218310
#
_cell.length_a   1.000
_cell.length_b   1.000
_cell.length_c   1.000
_cell.angle_alpha   90.00
_cell.angle_beta   90.00
_cell.angle_gamma   90.00
#
_symmetry.space_group_name_H-M   'P 1'
#
loop_
_entity.id
_entity.type
_entity.pdbx_description
1 polymer ?
#
loop_
_entity_poly.entity_id
_entity_poly.type
_entity_poly.pdbx_seq_one_letter_code
_entity_poly.pdbx_strand_id
1 'polypeptide(L)'
;ISDESRILFVNDGSKDKTWEIITALSAKDPCFQGIAQSRNRGHQRAVWAGLMEAKDRCDITISIDCDGQDDINAMDAMVDAYLDGCEIVYGVRSKRDTDTFFKRFTAEGFYKLLSAMGAEVVFNHADYRLISSRALQELAKFREVNLYLRGMVPLVGFKSTSVSYERHERIAGESHYPLKKMLALAFDGITSLSVKPIRMVFFAGLFITLLSFIGIIW
;
A
#
# COMPACT_ATOMS: atom_id res chain seq x y z
N ILE A 1 -17.25 15.48 -4.09
CA ILE A 1 -17.46 15.07 -2.68
C ILE A 1 -18.86 15.56 -2.31
N SER A 2 -19.69 14.68 -1.77
CA SER A 2 -21.09 14.99 -1.41
C SER A 2 -21.23 15.20 0.10
N ASP A 3 -22.39 15.71 0.54
CA ASP A 3 -22.71 15.84 1.97
C ASP A 3 -22.82 14.47 2.68
N GLU A 4 -22.93 13.38 1.91
CA GLU A 4 -22.92 12.02 2.43
C GLU A 4 -21.52 11.45 2.65
N SER A 5 -20.48 12.16 2.21
CA SER A 5 -19.08 11.75 2.39
C SER A 5 -18.73 11.65 3.88
N ARG A 6 -17.91 10.67 4.23
CA ARG A 6 -17.48 10.39 5.61
C ARG A 6 -15.96 10.26 5.67
N ILE A 7 -15.40 10.62 6.81
CA ILE A 7 -13.98 10.44 7.11
C ILE A 7 -13.88 9.32 8.14
N LEU A 8 -13.26 8.21 7.74
CA LEU A 8 -13.03 7.07 8.60
C LEU A 8 -11.57 7.04 9.09
N PHE A 9 -11.37 7.35 10.35
CA PHE A 9 -10.07 7.22 11.01
C PHE A 9 -9.82 5.78 11.43
N VAL A 10 -8.62 5.28 11.16
CA VAL A 10 -8.19 3.96 11.60
C VAL A 10 -7.04 4.11 12.60
N ASN A 11 -7.32 3.77 13.85
CA ASN A 11 -6.32 3.78 14.91
C ASN A 11 -5.65 2.40 15.03
N ASP A 12 -4.37 2.31 14.70
CA ASP A 12 -3.56 1.08 14.79
C ASP A 12 -2.94 0.88 16.19
N GLY A 13 -3.77 1.00 17.23
CA GLY A 13 -3.38 0.76 18.61
C GLY A 13 -2.43 1.83 19.16
N SER A 14 -2.69 3.10 18.87
CA SER A 14 -1.96 4.24 19.44
C SER A 14 -2.06 4.24 20.96
N LYS A 15 -0.98 4.66 21.61
CA LYS A 15 -0.88 4.73 23.09
C LYS A 15 -1.04 6.16 23.63
N ASP A 16 -1.20 7.12 22.75
CA ASP A 16 -1.40 8.53 23.04
C ASP A 16 -2.90 8.89 23.00
N LYS A 17 -3.21 10.18 22.97
CA LYS A 17 -4.58 10.70 22.97
C LYS A 17 -5.31 10.57 21.62
N THR A 18 -4.72 9.91 20.62
CA THR A 18 -5.31 9.81 19.27
C THR A 18 -6.72 9.26 19.31
N TRP A 19 -6.97 8.18 20.07
CA TRP A 19 -8.31 7.57 20.13
C TRP A 19 -9.33 8.46 20.84
N GLU A 20 -8.93 9.14 21.91
CA GLU A 20 -9.79 10.11 22.62
C GLU A 20 -10.21 11.25 21.69
N ILE A 21 -9.29 11.76 20.87
CA ILE A 21 -9.56 12.83 19.89
C ILE A 21 -10.52 12.34 18.82
N ILE A 22 -10.32 11.15 18.25
CA ILE A 22 -11.22 10.56 17.23
C ILE A 22 -12.62 10.40 17.82
N THR A 23 -12.76 9.85 19.03
CA THR A 23 -14.04 9.66 19.70
C THR A 23 -14.74 10.99 19.94
N ALA A 24 -14.02 12.02 20.38
CA ALA A 24 -14.57 13.35 20.60
C ALA A 24 -15.04 14.02 19.29
N LEU A 25 -14.32 13.82 18.19
CA LEU A 25 -14.73 14.31 16.86
C LEU A 25 -16.01 13.61 16.39
N SER A 26 -16.05 12.27 16.48
CA SER A 26 -17.21 11.46 16.08
C SER A 26 -18.47 11.81 16.88
N ALA A 27 -18.33 12.21 18.16
CA ALA A 27 -19.43 12.64 18.99
C ALA A 27 -20.00 14.01 18.60
N LYS A 28 -19.19 14.89 17.97
CA LYS A 28 -19.58 16.23 17.55
C LYS A 28 -20.21 16.25 16.17
N ASP A 29 -19.69 15.44 15.25
CA ASP A 29 -20.09 15.45 13.87
C ASP A 29 -20.07 14.01 13.30
N PRO A 30 -21.22 13.50 12.80
CA PRO A 30 -21.33 12.17 12.22
C PRO A 30 -20.52 11.98 10.92
N CYS A 31 -19.99 13.04 10.32
CA CYS A 31 -19.05 12.97 9.22
C CYS A 31 -17.78 12.21 9.62
N PHE A 32 -17.35 12.34 10.89
CA PHE A 32 -16.17 11.68 11.41
C PHE A 32 -16.53 10.35 12.07
N GLN A 33 -15.89 9.30 11.63
CA GLN A 33 -16.03 7.95 12.16
C GLN A 33 -14.66 7.41 12.54
N GLY A 34 -14.60 6.44 13.44
CA GLY A 34 -13.35 5.84 13.86
C GLY A 34 -13.47 4.36 14.12
N ILE A 35 -12.42 3.61 13.76
CA ILE A 35 -12.23 2.24 14.19
C ILE A 35 -10.90 2.11 14.92
N ALA A 36 -10.85 1.31 15.97
CA ALA A 36 -9.63 1.02 16.72
C ALA A 36 -9.28 -0.45 16.61
N GLN A 37 -8.05 -0.73 16.24
CA GLN A 37 -7.51 -2.09 16.32
C GLN A 37 -7.11 -2.39 17.77
N SER A 38 -7.28 -3.64 18.20
CA SER A 38 -6.96 -4.08 19.56
C SER A 38 -5.47 -3.94 19.91
N ARG A 39 -4.60 -3.85 18.93
CA ARG A 39 -3.15 -3.63 19.05
C ARG A 39 -2.57 -3.12 17.75
N ASN A 40 -1.35 -2.61 17.78
CA ASN A 40 -0.63 -2.25 16.57
C ASN A 40 -0.41 -3.51 15.69
N ARG A 41 -0.91 -3.45 14.47
CA ARG A 41 -0.81 -4.50 13.45
C ARG A 41 0.00 -4.07 12.24
N GLY A 42 0.41 -2.81 12.22
CA GLY A 42 1.15 -2.17 11.16
C GLY A 42 0.27 -1.55 10.07
N HIS A 43 0.84 -0.57 9.38
CA HIS A 43 0.17 0.30 8.42
C HIS A 43 -0.72 -0.42 7.41
N GLN A 44 -0.21 -1.48 6.75
CA GLN A 44 -0.98 -2.20 5.72
C GLN A 44 -2.27 -2.82 6.26
N ARG A 45 -2.23 -3.33 7.51
CA ARG A 45 -3.41 -3.91 8.16
C ARG A 45 -4.39 -2.84 8.63
N ALA A 46 -3.89 -1.66 9.01
CA ALA A 46 -4.75 -0.53 9.34
C ALA A 46 -5.48 -0.04 8.09
N VAL A 47 -4.80 0.18 6.98
CA VAL A 47 -5.42 0.54 5.70
C VAL A 47 -6.44 -0.52 5.27
N TRP A 48 -6.08 -1.80 5.34
CA TRP A 48 -6.99 -2.90 5.01
C TRP A 48 -8.26 -2.87 5.87
N ALA A 49 -8.13 -2.67 7.19
CA ALA A 49 -9.27 -2.61 8.09
C ALA A 49 -10.23 -1.48 7.71
N GLY A 50 -9.71 -0.29 7.38
CA GLY A 50 -10.52 0.84 6.91
C GLY A 50 -11.23 0.54 5.59
N LEU A 51 -10.54 -0.03 4.61
CA LEU A 51 -11.11 -0.41 3.32
C LEU A 51 -12.23 -1.45 3.46
N MET A 52 -12.02 -2.47 4.30
CA MET A 52 -13.02 -3.52 4.52
C MET A 52 -14.25 -3.02 5.29
N GLU A 53 -14.08 -2.06 6.21
CA GLU A 53 -15.20 -1.40 6.89
C GLU A 53 -16.04 -0.55 5.92
N ALA A 54 -15.37 0.11 4.97
CA ALA A 54 -16.02 1.02 4.03
C ALA A 54 -16.66 0.33 2.82
N LYS A 55 -16.21 -0.87 2.41
CA LYS A 55 -16.52 -1.51 1.12
C LYS A 55 -17.99 -1.63 0.74
N ASP A 56 -18.90 -1.76 1.73
CA ASP A 56 -20.33 -1.92 1.53
C ASP A 56 -21.13 -0.65 1.91
N ARG A 57 -20.44 0.47 2.18
CA ARG A 57 -21.05 1.70 2.73
C ARG A 57 -20.87 2.93 1.84
N CYS A 58 -20.13 2.82 0.76
CA CYS A 58 -19.83 3.94 -0.15
C CYS A 58 -19.59 3.45 -1.56
N ASP A 59 -19.70 4.33 -2.53
CA ASP A 59 -19.39 4.04 -3.95
C ASP A 59 -17.89 3.96 -4.17
N ILE A 60 -17.15 4.83 -3.48
CA ILE A 60 -15.69 4.94 -3.58
C ILE A 60 -15.06 5.14 -2.20
N THR A 61 -13.82 4.71 -2.06
CA THR A 61 -12.95 5.05 -0.94
C THR A 61 -11.72 5.79 -1.43
N ILE A 62 -11.25 6.77 -0.66
CA ILE A 62 -9.93 7.38 -0.87
C ILE A 62 -9.11 7.15 0.39
N SER A 63 -8.05 6.36 0.29
CA SER A 63 -7.09 6.17 1.40
C SER A 63 -6.00 7.23 1.34
N ILE A 64 -5.66 7.82 2.48
CA ILE A 64 -4.62 8.83 2.60
C ILE A 64 -3.91 8.68 3.95
N ASP A 65 -2.60 8.98 3.97
CA ASP A 65 -1.83 9.03 5.21
C ASP A 65 -2.17 10.32 6.00
N CYS A 66 -2.30 10.20 7.32
CA CYS A 66 -2.68 11.33 8.19
C CYS A 66 -1.48 12.19 8.63
N ASP A 67 -0.34 12.13 7.92
CA ASP A 67 0.86 12.93 8.23
C ASP A 67 0.92 14.30 7.52
N GLY A 68 -0.11 14.60 6.74
CA GLY A 68 -0.27 15.87 6.01
C GLY A 68 0.70 16.05 4.84
N GLN A 69 1.36 14.99 4.38
CA GLN A 69 2.30 15.08 3.27
C GLN A 69 1.64 15.01 1.89
N ASP A 70 0.53 14.29 1.78
CA ASP A 70 -0.16 14.09 0.51
C ASP A 70 -1.17 15.23 0.28
N ASP A 71 -1.18 15.78 -0.95
CA ASP A 71 -2.05 16.89 -1.32
C ASP A 71 -3.51 16.45 -1.42
N ILE A 72 -4.36 16.98 -0.53
CA ILE A 72 -5.79 16.67 -0.51
C ILE A 72 -6.55 17.16 -1.76
N ASN A 73 -6.04 18.20 -2.45
CA ASN A 73 -6.69 18.72 -3.66
C ASN A 73 -6.62 17.73 -4.82
N ALA A 74 -5.71 16.76 -4.79
CA ALA A 74 -5.67 15.70 -5.78
C ALA A 74 -6.88 14.76 -5.74
N MET A 75 -7.68 14.79 -4.64
CA MET A 75 -8.91 13.99 -4.52
C MET A 75 -9.94 14.34 -5.60
N ASP A 76 -10.06 15.61 -5.99
CA ASP A 76 -11.00 16.04 -7.02
C ASP A 76 -10.67 15.38 -8.37
N ALA A 77 -9.39 15.43 -8.76
CA ALA A 77 -8.93 14.78 -9.99
C ALA A 77 -9.06 13.23 -9.92
N MET A 78 -8.94 12.64 -8.72
CA MET A 78 -9.18 11.20 -8.56
C MET A 78 -10.66 10.85 -8.75
N VAL A 79 -11.57 11.69 -8.23
CA VAL A 79 -13.02 11.52 -8.41
C VAL A 79 -13.40 11.69 -9.88
N ASP A 80 -12.87 12.70 -10.56
CA ASP A 80 -13.09 12.91 -12.01
C ASP A 80 -12.66 11.67 -12.80
N ALA A 81 -11.48 11.11 -12.52
CA ALA A 81 -11.01 9.90 -13.17
C ALA A 81 -11.91 8.67 -12.91
N TYR A 82 -12.53 8.58 -11.72
CA TYR A 82 -13.54 7.56 -11.42
C TYR A 82 -14.81 7.78 -12.25
N LEU A 83 -15.29 9.01 -12.34
CA LEU A 83 -16.47 9.36 -13.18
C LEU A 83 -16.22 9.07 -14.67
N ASP A 84 -14.96 9.15 -15.13
CA ASP A 84 -14.50 8.72 -16.46
C ASP A 84 -14.37 7.18 -16.60
N GLY A 85 -14.82 6.44 -15.60
CA GLY A 85 -14.91 4.99 -15.63
C GLY A 85 -13.64 4.24 -15.19
N CYS A 86 -12.73 4.87 -14.44
CA CYS A 86 -11.63 4.19 -13.78
C CYS A 86 -12.08 3.69 -12.40
N GLU A 87 -11.89 2.43 -12.11
CA GLU A 87 -12.28 1.81 -10.82
C GLU A 87 -11.20 1.97 -9.74
N ILE A 88 -9.96 2.22 -10.16
CA ILE A 88 -8.81 2.42 -9.29
C ILE A 88 -8.01 3.61 -9.78
N VAL A 89 -7.71 4.57 -8.89
CA VAL A 89 -6.87 5.73 -9.21
C VAL A 89 -5.73 5.82 -8.20
N TYR A 90 -4.50 5.77 -8.71
CA TYR A 90 -3.30 5.86 -7.90
C TYR A 90 -2.82 7.29 -7.78
N GLY A 91 -2.59 7.76 -6.55
CA GLY A 91 -1.83 8.97 -6.31
C GLY A 91 -0.34 8.71 -6.53
N VAL A 92 0.24 9.43 -7.47
CA VAL A 92 1.66 9.32 -7.81
C VAL A 92 2.37 10.63 -7.47
N ARG A 93 3.43 10.53 -6.68
CA ARG A 93 4.20 11.71 -6.30
C ARG A 93 4.96 12.27 -7.49
N SER A 94 4.66 13.51 -7.85
CA SER A 94 5.43 14.26 -8.83
C SER A 94 6.81 14.55 -8.27
N LYS A 95 7.86 14.31 -9.04
CA LYS A 95 9.31 14.53 -8.84
C LYS A 95 9.85 14.64 -7.41
N ARG A 96 10.82 13.81 -7.13
CA ARG A 96 11.80 13.97 -6.04
C ARG A 96 13.03 14.72 -6.54
N ASP A 97 12.99 16.04 -6.57
CA ASP A 97 14.17 16.85 -6.93
C ASP A 97 15.27 16.85 -5.83
N THR A 98 15.00 16.26 -4.65
CA THR A 98 15.92 16.25 -3.49
C THR A 98 16.62 14.92 -3.25
N ASP A 99 16.38 13.87 -4.05
CA ASP A 99 17.05 12.59 -3.82
C ASP A 99 18.48 12.59 -4.35
N THR A 100 19.45 12.29 -3.48
CA THR A 100 20.85 12.07 -3.85
C THR A 100 20.97 10.96 -4.91
N PHE A 101 21.90 11.12 -5.86
CA PHE A 101 22.18 10.16 -6.95
C PHE A 101 22.24 8.70 -6.44
N PHE A 102 22.85 8.48 -5.28
CA PHE A 102 22.98 7.15 -4.68
C PHE A 102 21.62 6.56 -4.26
N LYS A 103 20.70 7.36 -3.67
CA LYS A 103 19.34 6.91 -3.31
C LYS A 103 18.52 6.57 -4.54
N ARG A 104 18.64 7.35 -5.60
CA ARG A 104 17.97 7.11 -6.87
C ARG A 104 18.46 5.81 -7.52
N PHE A 105 19.78 5.62 -7.60
CA PHE A 105 20.39 4.42 -8.18
C PHE A 105 20.01 3.14 -7.42
N THR A 106 20.03 3.17 -6.08
CA THR A 106 19.63 2.02 -5.24
C THR A 106 18.15 1.72 -5.37
N ALA A 107 17.28 2.75 -5.44
CA ALA A 107 15.86 2.59 -5.65
C ALA A 107 15.55 1.99 -7.03
N GLU A 108 16.16 2.51 -8.10
CA GLU A 108 15.98 1.97 -9.46
C GLU A 108 16.47 0.52 -9.56
N GLY A 109 17.62 0.20 -8.97
CA GLY A 109 18.14 -1.17 -8.91
C GLY A 109 17.19 -2.12 -8.19
N PHE A 110 16.61 -1.65 -7.08
CA PHE A 110 15.62 -2.38 -6.32
C PHE A 110 14.33 -2.66 -7.11
N TYR A 111 13.78 -1.65 -7.79
CA TYR A 111 12.59 -1.84 -8.63
C TYR A 111 12.84 -2.74 -9.84
N LYS A 112 14.03 -2.65 -10.46
CA LYS A 112 14.44 -3.58 -11.52
C LYS A 112 14.52 -5.02 -11.01
N LEU A 113 15.05 -5.22 -9.80
CA LEU A 113 15.09 -6.54 -9.16
C LEU A 113 13.68 -7.07 -8.90
N LEU A 114 12.76 -6.25 -8.34
CA LEU A 114 11.37 -6.63 -8.11
C LEU A 114 10.68 -7.03 -9.42
N SER A 115 10.83 -6.25 -10.46
CA SER A 115 10.29 -6.53 -11.78
C SER A 115 10.87 -7.81 -12.39
N ALA A 116 12.20 -8.00 -12.31
CA ALA A 116 12.88 -9.23 -12.74
C ALA A 116 12.39 -10.46 -11.96
N MET A 117 12.03 -10.27 -10.68
CA MET A 117 11.43 -11.31 -9.84
C MET A 117 9.95 -11.55 -10.13
N GLY A 118 9.33 -10.78 -11.05
CA GLY A 118 7.95 -10.97 -11.50
C GLY A 118 6.89 -10.26 -10.64
N ALA A 119 7.30 -9.31 -9.82
CA ALA A 119 6.37 -8.44 -9.10
C ALA A 119 5.99 -7.27 -10.02
N GLU A 120 4.71 -7.19 -10.41
CA GLU A 120 4.15 -6.01 -11.08
C GLU A 120 3.91 -4.92 -10.03
N VAL A 121 4.85 -4.00 -9.91
CA VAL A 121 4.75 -2.89 -8.98
C VAL A 121 4.59 -1.60 -9.76
N VAL A 122 3.50 -0.87 -9.54
CA VAL A 122 3.33 0.48 -10.07
C VAL A 122 4.38 1.39 -9.43
N PHE A 123 5.23 1.98 -10.27
CA PHE A 123 6.36 2.79 -9.83
C PHE A 123 5.89 4.02 -9.05
N ASN A 124 6.51 4.28 -7.89
CA ASN A 124 6.38 5.52 -7.11
C ASN A 124 4.96 5.87 -6.59
N HIS A 125 4.00 4.90 -6.55
CA HIS A 125 2.70 5.16 -5.96
C HIS A 125 2.76 5.13 -4.42
N ALA A 126 2.03 6.06 -3.82
CA ALA A 126 1.77 6.10 -2.38
C ALA A 126 0.61 5.15 -2.01
N ASP A 127 0.31 5.02 -0.72
CA ASP A 127 -0.95 4.40 -0.25
C ASP A 127 -2.15 5.36 -0.40
N TYR A 128 -1.93 6.53 -1.01
CA TYR A 128 -2.92 7.49 -1.46
C TYR A 128 -3.56 6.97 -2.75
N ARG A 129 -4.79 6.48 -2.66
CA ARG A 129 -5.51 5.91 -3.79
C ARG A 129 -7.01 5.94 -3.62
N LEU A 130 -7.71 6.09 -4.75
CA LEU A 130 -9.13 5.88 -4.84
C LEU A 130 -9.40 4.44 -5.32
N ILE A 131 -10.33 3.76 -4.67
CA ILE A 131 -10.79 2.43 -5.06
C ILE A 131 -12.33 2.42 -4.98
N SER A 132 -12.99 1.97 -6.05
CA SER A 132 -14.44 1.81 -6.09
C SER A 132 -14.91 0.68 -5.17
N SER A 133 -16.16 0.73 -4.73
CA SER A 133 -16.80 -0.35 -3.96
C SER A 133 -16.71 -1.68 -4.71
N ARG A 134 -16.96 -1.68 -6.01
CA ARG A 134 -16.84 -2.85 -6.86
C ARG A 134 -15.44 -3.47 -6.82
N ALA A 135 -14.39 -2.65 -6.95
CA ALA A 135 -13.00 -3.10 -6.87
C ALA A 135 -12.64 -3.58 -5.46
N LEU A 136 -13.19 -2.95 -4.40
CA LEU A 136 -13.00 -3.38 -3.03
C LEU A 136 -13.65 -4.74 -2.73
N GLN A 137 -14.83 -5.02 -3.30
CA GLN A 137 -15.49 -6.31 -3.14
C GLN A 137 -14.66 -7.44 -3.76
N GLU A 138 -14.04 -7.21 -4.92
CA GLU A 138 -13.13 -8.20 -5.52
C GLU A 138 -11.84 -8.31 -4.72
N LEU A 139 -11.28 -7.20 -4.26
CA LEU A 139 -10.09 -7.18 -3.42
C LEU A 139 -10.33 -7.94 -2.09
N ALA A 140 -11.51 -7.87 -1.52
CA ALA A 140 -11.89 -8.57 -0.29
C ALA A 140 -11.88 -10.10 -0.41
N LYS A 141 -11.90 -10.65 -1.62
CA LYS A 141 -11.81 -12.11 -1.87
C LYS A 141 -10.40 -12.65 -1.68
N PHE A 142 -9.38 -11.79 -1.71
CA PHE A 142 -8.01 -12.18 -1.43
C PHE A 142 -7.85 -12.54 0.05
N ARG A 143 -7.30 -13.72 0.33
CA ARG A 143 -7.09 -14.24 1.69
C ARG A 143 -5.61 -14.28 2.08
N GLU A 144 -4.86 -13.32 1.59
CA GLU A 144 -3.43 -13.25 1.83
C GLU A 144 -3.12 -12.95 3.31
N VAL A 145 -2.24 -13.76 3.89
CA VAL A 145 -1.77 -13.56 5.26
C VAL A 145 -0.81 -12.36 5.32
N ASN A 146 0.05 -12.25 4.31
CA ASN A 146 0.99 -11.15 4.16
C ASN A 146 0.37 -10.09 3.26
N LEU A 147 -0.30 -9.12 3.87
CA LEU A 147 -0.93 -8.02 3.14
C LEU A 147 0.13 -7.10 2.54
N TYR A 148 0.24 -7.12 1.23
CA TYR A 148 1.01 -6.16 0.45
C TYR A 148 0.09 -5.46 -0.53
N LEU A 149 -0.66 -4.48 -0.05
CA LEU A 149 -1.73 -3.82 -0.81
C LEU A 149 -1.26 -3.20 -2.12
N ARG A 150 -0.01 -2.70 -2.15
CA ARG A 150 0.59 -2.14 -3.37
C ARG A 150 0.70 -3.14 -4.52
N GLY A 151 0.85 -4.42 -4.20
CA GLY A 151 0.88 -5.48 -5.19
C GLY A 151 -0.48 -6.14 -5.40
N MET A 152 -1.33 -6.21 -4.35
CA MET A 152 -2.63 -6.86 -4.44
C MET A 152 -3.65 -6.05 -5.25
N VAL A 153 -3.67 -4.72 -5.07
CA VAL A 153 -4.63 -3.86 -5.76
C VAL A 153 -4.55 -3.96 -7.29
N PRO A 154 -3.36 -3.96 -7.93
CA PRO A 154 -3.27 -4.19 -9.37
C PRO A 154 -3.79 -5.54 -9.84
N LEU A 155 -3.69 -6.60 -9.01
CA LEU A 155 -4.14 -7.95 -9.35
C LEU A 155 -5.65 -8.07 -9.51
N VAL A 156 -6.43 -7.11 -9.00
CA VAL A 156 -7.88 -7.08 -9.21
C VAL A 156 -8.25 -6.87 -10.68
N GLY A 157 -7.36 -6.24 -11.48
CA GLY A 157 -7.45 -6.19 -12.94
C GLY A 157 -8.48 -5.20 -13.50
N PHE A 158 -9.02 -4.27 -12.69
CA PHE A 158 -9.93 -3.24 -13.18
C PHE A 158 -9.18 -2.08 -13.87
N LYS A 159 -9.93 -1.33 -14.70
CA LYS A 159 -9.41 -0.13 -15.35
C LYS A 159 -8.86 0.84 -14.31
N SER A 160 -7.60 1.19 -14.45
CA SER A 160 -6.91 2.05 -13.51
C SER A 160 -6.17 3.19 -14.21
N THR A 161 -5.95 4.27 -13.48
CA THR A 161 -5.14 5.41 -13.92
C THR A 161 -4.36 5.98 -12.73
N SER A 162 -3.55 7.01 -13.00
CA SER A 162 -2.79 7.70 -11.96
C SER A 162 -3.00 9.21 -12.03
N VAL A 163 -3.08 9.85 -10.87
CA VAL A 163 -3.11 11.30 -10.69
C VAL A 163 -1.82 11.71 -9.99
N SER A 164 -1.09 12.65 -10.61
CA SER A 164 0.14 13.20 -10.04
C SER A 164 -0.18 14.30 -9.05
N TYR A 165 0.50 14.31 -7.90
CA TYR A 165 0.38 15.37 -6.89
C TYR A 165 1.74 15.76 -6.31
N GLU A 166 1.83 16.96 -5.77
CA GLU A 166 3.02 17.43 -5.06
C GLU A 166 3.01 16.95 -3.62
N ARG A 167 4.17 16.52 -3.13
CA ARG A 167 4.31 16.10 -1.75
C ARG A 167 4.80 17.26 -0.89
N HIS A 168 4.07 17.57 0.17
CA HIS A 168 4.46 18.57 1.16
C HIS A 168 5.43 18.01 2.20
N GLU A 169 6.07 18.92 2.93
CA GLU A 169 6.83 18.53 4.11
C GLU A 169 5.90 17.99 5.19
N ARG A 170 6.41 17.07 5.99
CA ARG A 170 5.63 16.46 7.06
C ARG A 170 5.27 17.50 8.11
N ILE A 171 3.98 17.60 8.47
CA ILE A 171 3.49 18.57 9.48
C ILE A 171 3.94 18.15 10.88
N ALA A 172 4.01 16.84 11.18
CA ALA A 172 4.43 16.32 12.48
C ALA A 172 5.03 14.92 12.38
N GLY A 173 5.92 14.58 13.32
CA GLY A 173 6.53 13.27 13.45
C GLY A 173 7.85 13.10 12.68
N GLU A 174 8.70 12.19 13.15
CA GLU A 174 9.96 11.83 12.52
C GLU A 174 9.81 10.56 11.67
N SER A 175 10.53 10.52 10.55
CA SER A 175 10.55 9.35 9.70
C SER A 175 11.45 8.26 10.28
N HIS A 176 10.90 7.33 11.03
CA HIS A 176 11.61 6.16 11.52
C HIS A 176 11.42 4.95 10.57
N TYR A 177 12.00 5.05 9.37
CA TYR A 177 12.05 3.89 8.48
C TYR A 177 13.51 3.37 8.36
N PRO A 178 14.00 2.59 9.34
CA PRO A 178 15.35 2.05 9.27
C PRO A 178 15.47 1.08 8.07
N LEU A 179 16.67 1.01 7.51
CA LEU A 179 17.00 0.16 6.35
C LEU A 179 16.49 -1.29 6.53
N LYS A 180 16.55 -1.81 7.76
CA LYS A 180 16.05 -3.15 8.11
C LYS A 180 14.55 -3.32 7.83
N LYS A 181 13.72 -2.30 8.12
CA LYS A 181 12.28 -2.34 7.81
C LYS A 181 12.02 -2.24 6.30
N MET A 182 12.84 -1.45 5.58
CA MET A 182 12.73 -1.37 4.11
C MET A 182 13.05 -2.72 3.46
N LEU A 183 14.13 -3.39 3.90
CA LEU A 183 14.50 -4.71 3.41
C LEU A 183 13.43 -5.77 3.74
N ALA A 184 12.89 -5.75 4.96
CA ALA A 184 11.80 -6.66 5.35
C ALA A 184 10.58 -6.48 4.45
N LEU A 185 10.13 -5.25 4.23
CA LEU A 185 9.00 -4.95 3.32
C LEU A 185 9.29 -5.42 1.89
N ALA A 186 10.54 -5.29 1.45
CA ALA A 186 10.98 -5.77 0.15
C ALA A 186 10.89 -7.30 0.04
N PHE A 187 11.39 -8.01 1.04
CA PHE A 187 11.30 -9.47 1.11
C PHE A 187 9.84 -9.94 1.16
N ASP A 188 9.00 -9.30 1.98
CA ASP A 188 7.58 -9.60 2.06
C ASP A 188 6.90 -9.39 0.71
N GLY A 189 7.19 -8.31 -0.01
CA GLY A 189 6.68 -8.04 -1.35
C GLY A 189 7.11 -9.11 -2.37
N ILE A 190 8.39 -9.49 -2.39
CA ILE A 190 8.92 -10.52 -3.31
C ILE A 190 8.28 -11.88 -3.03
N THR A 191 8.23 -12.28 -1.76
CA THR A 191 7.72 -13.61 -1.37
C THR A 191 6.22 -13.74 -1.51
N SER A 192 5.48 -12.64 -1.36
CA SER A 192 4.02 -12.62 -1.51
C SER A 192 3.56 -12.58 -2.97
N LEU A 193 4.34 -11.95 -3.86
CA LEU A 193 3.92 -11.72 -5.25
C LEU A 193 4.67 -12.58 -6.28
N SER A 194 5.69 -13.31 -5.88
CA SER A 194 6.52 -14.05 -6.82
C SER A 194 6.83 -15.46 -6.35
N VAL A 195 6.63 -16.42 -7.25
CA VAL A 195 7.07 -17.82 -7.06
C VAL A 195 8.54 -18.04 -7.45
N LYS A 196 9.21 -17.04 -8.05
CA LYS A 196 10.60 -17.18 -8.52
C LYS A 196 11.60 -17.51 -7.40
N PRO A 197 11.54 -16.90 -6.19
CA PRO A 197 12.43 -17.27 -5.10
C PRO A 197 12.36 -18.75 -4.74
N ILE A 198 11.15 -19.31 -4.67
CA ILE A 198 10.94 -20.72 -4.35
C ILE A 198 11.52 -21.61 -5.47
N ARG A 199 11.31 -21.24 -6.74
CA ARG A 199 11.90 -21.97 -7.88
C ARG A 199 13.42 -21.91 -7.85
N MET A 200 14.02 -20.76 -7.52
CA MET A 200 15.48 -20.63 -7.40
C MET A 200 16.05 -21.56 -6.32
N VAL A 201 15.42 -21.61 -5.15
CA VAL A 201 15.80 -22.52 -4.07
C VAL A 201 15.67 -23.98 -4.50
N PHE A 202 14.58 -24.33 -5.18
CA PHE A 202 14.38 -25.69 -5.73
C PHE A 202 15.48 -26.08 -6.72
N PHE A 203 15.80 -25.24 -7.71
CA PHE A 203 16.84 -25.55 -8.69
C PHE A 203 18.24 -25.57 -8.07
N ALA A 204 18.53 -24.69 -7.10
CA ALA A 204 19.79 -24.72 -6.37
C ALA A 204 19.94 -26.05 -5.56
N GLY A 205 18.85 -26.45 -4.87
CA GLY A 205 18.83 -27.74 -4.17
C GLY A 205 19.05 -28.93 -5.11
N LEU A 206 18.35 -28.94 -6.25
CA LEU A 206 18.50 -29.99 -7.28
C LEU A 206 19.95 -30.05 -7.81
N PHE A 207 20.54 -28.88 -8.07
CA PHE A 207 21.92 -28.77 -8.55
C PHE A 207 22.94 -29.34 -7.53
N ILE A 208 22.79 -28.96 -6.26
CA ILE A 208 23.65 -29.48 -5.17
C ILE A 208 23.49 -30.99 -5.04
N THR A 209 22.26 -31.49 -5.12
CA THR A 209 21.98 -32.93 -5.06
C THR A 209 22.67 -33.69 -6.19
N LEU A 210 22.57 -33.19 -7.42
CA LEU A 210 23.24 -33.79 -8.57
C LEU A 210 24.76 -33.81 -8.42
N LEU A 211 25.36 -32.71 -7.96
CA LEU A 211 26.81 -32.65 -7.70
C LEU A 211 27.22 -33.66 -6.63
N SER A 212 26.41 -33.81 -5.58
CA SER A 212 26.70 -34.77 -4.51
C SER A 212 26.64 -36.22 -5.02
N PHE A 213 25.67 -36.54 -5.90
CA PHE A 213 25.59 -37.87 -6.53
C PHE A 213 26.83 -38.15 -7.40
N ILE A 214 27.26 -37.17 -8.21
CA ILE A 214 28.48 -37.32 -9.02
C ILE A 214 29.70 -37.57 -8.14
N GLY A 215 29.84 -36.84 -7.02
CA GLY A 215 30.94 -37.01 -6.08
C GLY A 215 30.94 -38.34 -5.31
N ILE A 216 29.76 -39.00 -5.17
CA ILE A 216 29.67 -40.33 -4.56
C ILE A 216 30.07 -41.43 -5.55
N ILE A 217 29.79 -41.21 -6.85
CA ILE A 217 30.09 -42.21 -7.88
C ILE A 217 31.57 -42.14 -8.30
N TRP A 218 32.23 -41.01 -8.09
CA TRP A 218 33.64 -40.79 -8.41
C TRP A 218 34.56 -41.17 -7.24
#